data_13b0fedd43ba4369fc65d51dab665efb
#
_entry.id   13b0fedd43ba4369fc65d51dab665efb
#
_cell.length_a   1.000
_cell.length_b   1.000
_cell.length_c   1.000
_cell.angle_alpha   90.00
_cell.angle_beta   90.00
_cell.angle_gamma   90.00
#
_symmetry.space_group_name_H-M   'P 1'
#
loop_
_entity.id
_entity.type
_entity.pdbx_description
1 polymer ?
#
loop_
_entity_poly.entity_id
_entity_poly.type
_entity_poly.pdbx_seq_one_letter_code
_entity_poly.pdbx_strand_id
1 'polypeptide(L)'
;VADLSLVPPATDQLVTLGAGELARRIAAGEVSAVQACAAALDRIAAVEPLIHAFACLEPEGVMAAARRADEHQASGAPLGLLHGVPVSIKDWIEVEGLVCDAGFEGRQTFRPARDATVAARLKGAGAIVLGKTAVNDGQPFHPQPRNPHDLNRSPGASSSGEAALIAAFGSPLGLGSDSGGSIRIPAHHTGLAGLKPTHGRVPVTGHFPPIGALSDPRTVIGPLARRVEDLALALSIIAGPDGQDPAVAPAPLGAVRDVAVRTARVAVVDFGERGLTEAARAALGAAAEALKAAGVDAREAELPILQESLEITEAYWTRLWSFSLHRWRPHRTSRLSADALEESIFRWERLQRRVEAFMQDYDAILCPTAAGPAPAIRPLTGADFLFTLPFSLTGQPAVAVPVGRSEEGLPLGVQVAARRWRDDVALAIAKVIEDQLRANR
;
A
#
# COMPACT_ATOMS: atom_id res chain seq x y z
N VAL A 1 19.36 5.36 23.26
CA VAL A 1 18.59 5.00 22.06
C VAL A 1 18.99 3.56 21.78
N ALA A 2 18.11 2.60 22.07
CA ALA A 2 18.35 1.21 21.74
C ALA A 2 18.53 1.15 20.22
N ASP A 3 19.67 0.67 19.77
CA ASP A 3 19.93 0.32 18.38
C ASP A 3 19.00 -0.84 18.05
N LEU A 4 17.79 -0.49 17.60
CA LEU A 4 16.90 -1.44 16.99
C LEU A 4 17.60 -1.86 15.70
N SER A 5 18.39 -2.91 15.74
CA SER A 5 18.86 -3.52 14.52
C SER A 5 17.63 -4.00 13.76
N LEU A 6 17.22 -3.21 12.79
CA LEU A 6 16.08 -3.47 11.90
C LEU A 6 16.29 -4.72 11.05
N VAL A 7 17.50 -5.23 11.07
CA VAL A 7 17.84 -6.54 10.51
C VAL A 7 17.70 -7.55 11.63
N PRO A 8 16.79 -8.54 11.52
CA PRO A 8 16.73 -9.65 12.45
C PRO A 8 18.11 -10.28 12.60
N PRO A 9 18.47 -10.84 13.77
CA PRO A 9 19.69 -11.61 13.91
C PRO A 9 19.77 -12.69 12.82
N ALA A 10 20.96 -13.01 12.36
CA ALA A 10 21.18 -13.98 11.27
C ALA A 10 20.55 -15.37 11.52
N THR A 11 20.17 -15.67 12.76
CA THR A 11 19.43 -16.88 13.17
C THR A 11 17.95 -16.86 12.78
N ASP A 12 17.39 -15.71 12.36
CA ASP A 12 15.95 -15.54 12.11
C ASP A 12 15.67 -15.34 10.62
N GLN A 13 16.16 -16.26 9.80
CA GLN A 13 16.06 -16.17 8.34
C GLN A 13 14.61 -16.17 7.81
N LEU A 14 13.65 -16.80 8.52
CA LEU A 14 12.27 -16.94 8.03
C LEU A 14 11.56 -15.58 7.88
N VAL A 15 11.72 -14.69 8.84
CA VAL A 15 11.07 -13.36 8.80
C VAL A 15 11.66 -12.42 7.73
N THR A 16 12.86 -12.72 7.21
CA THR A 16 13.47 -11.91 6.14
C THR A 16 12.98 -12.30 4.75
N LEU A 17 12.35 -13.46 4.59
CA LEU A 17 11.83 -13.93 3.31
C LEU A 17 10.66 -13.05 2.83
N GLY A 18 10.52 -12.91 1.50
CA GLY A 18 9.30 -12.40 0.88
C GLY A 18 8.16 -13.41 0.96
N ALA A 19 6.93 -12.95 0.75
CA ALA A 19 5.75 -13.81 0.85
C ALA A 19 5.77 -14.97 -0.16
N GLY A 20 6.16 -14.68 -1.41
CA GLY A 20 6.25 -15.70 -2.46
C GLY A 20 7.35 -16.73 -2.20
N GLU A 21 8.50 -16.30 -1.69
CA GLU A 21 9.59 -17.22 -1.32
C GLU A 21 9.18 -18.11 -0.14
N LEU A 22 8.56 -17.51 0.89
CA LEU A 22 8.08 -18.26 2.04
C LEU A 22 7.03 -19.31 1.64
N ALA A 23 6.07 -18.93 0.77
CA ALA A 23 5.07 -19.86 0.23
C ALA A 23 5.71 -21.04 -0.51
N ARG A 24 6.74 -20.77 -1.33
CA ARG A 24 7.47 -21.83 -2.05
C ARG A 24 8.17 -22.80 -1.11
N ARG A 25 8.82 -22.31 -0.07
CA ARG A 25 9.49 -23.14 0.93
C ARG A 25 8.53 -23.98 1.76
N ILE A 26 7.38 -23.39 2.11
CA ILE A 26 6.32 -24.13 2.80
C ILE A 26 5.79 -25.25 1.86
N ALA A 27 5.45 -24.92 0.63
CA ALA A 27 4.98 -25.92 -0.33
C ALA A 27 5.98 -27.03 -0.61
N ALA A 28 7.29 -26.74 -0.55
CA ALA A 28 8.36 -27.73 -0.67
C ALA A 28 8.57 -28.57 0.61
N GLY A 29 7.90 -28.24 1.72
CA GLY A 29 8.10 -28.92 3.02
C GLY A 29 9.42 -28.55 3.73
N GLU A 30 10.12 -27.51 3.27
CA GLU A 30 11.36 -27.00 3.89
C GLU A 30 11.08 -26.25 5.18
N VAL A 31 9.89 -25.67 5.29
CA VAL A 31 9.39 -24.90 6.45
C VAL A 31 7.93 -25.26 6.66
N SER A 32 7.47 -25.42 7.91
CA SER A 32 6.05 -25.57 8.20
C SER A 32 5.36 -24.23 8.37
N ALA A 33 4.03 -24.18 8.18
CA ALA A 33 3.24 -22.99 8.47
C ALA A 33 3.33 -22.61 9.98
N VAL A 34 3.41 -23.60 10.85
CA VAL A 34 3.66 -23.40 12.29
C VAL A 34 4.99 -22.69 12.53
N GLN A 35 6.08 -23.10 11.88
CA GLN A 35 7.39 -22.44 12.01
C GLN A 35 7.36 -21.00 11.49
N ALA A 36 6.73 -20.78 10.32
CA ALA A 36 6.63 -19.45 9.73
C ALA A 36 5.82 -18.48 10.62
N CYS A 37 4.67 -18.93 11.14
CA CYS A 37 3.83 -18.13 12.02
C CYS A 37 4.46 -17.90 13.39
N ALA A 38 5.13 -18.90 13.96
CA ALA A 38 5.85 -18.73 15.22
C ALA A 38 6.96 -17.69 15.10
N ALA A 39 7.80 -17.77 14.05
CA ALA A 39 8.85 -16.77 13.80
C ALA A 39 8.27 -15.35 13.63
N ALA A 40 7.15 -15.20 12.93
CA ALA A 40 6.47 -13.92 12.80
C ALA A 40 5.95 -13.39 14.15
N LEU A 41 5.31 -14.24 14.96
CA LEU A 41 4.81 -13.86 16.29
C LEU A 41 5.92 -13.50 17.27
N ASP A 42 7.03 -14.24 17.26
CA ASP A 42 8.22 -13.93 18.08
C ASP A 42 8.80 -12.57 17.69
N ARG A 43 8.89 -12.31 16.38
CA ARG A 43 9.34 -11.00 15.89
C ARG A 43 8.37 -9.89 16.28
N ILE A 44 7.07 -10.09 16.16
CA ILE A 44 6.04 -9.15 16.60
C ILE A 44 6.20 -8.85 18.09
N ALA A 45 6.32 -9.87 18.93
CA ALA A 45 6.51 -9.68 20.37
C ALA A 45 7.73 -8.82 20.71
N ALA A 46 8.81 -8.92 19.93
CA ALA A 46 10.00 -8.12 20.11
C ALA A 46 9.87 -6.66 19.68
N VAL A 47 9.09 -6.37 18.62
CA VAL A 47 9.05 -5.03 18.01
C VAL A 47 7.78 -4.22 18.36
N GLU A 48 6.66 -4.88 18.63
CA GLU A 48 5.37 -4.24 18.88
C GLU A 48 5.38 -3.23 20.04
N PRO A 49 6.07 -3.50 21.17
CA PRO A 49 6.17 -2.52 22.25
C PRO A 49 6.81 -1.19 21.84
N LEU A 50 7.49 -1.15 20.69
CA LEU A 50 8.22 0.01 20.19
C LEU A 50 7.50 0.67 19.03
N ILE A 51 6.92 -0.12 18.11
CA ILE A 51 6.36 0.38 16.87
C ILE A 51 4.84 0.62 16.92
N HIS A 52 4.13 0.00 17.87
CA HIS A 52 2.69 0.14 18.08
C HIS A 52 1.88 -0.08 16.79
N ALA A 53 2.18 -1.15 16.06
CA ALA A 53 1.62 -1.41 14.74
C ALA A 53 0.23 -2.05 14.77
N PHE A 54 -0.16 -2.73 15.86
CA PHE A 54 -1.42 -3.48 15.92
C PHE A 54 -2.56 -2.71 16.59
N ALA A 55 -3.77 -2.87 16.04
CA ALA A 55 -5.04 -2.60 16.70
C ALA A 55 -5.60 -3.87 17.35
N CYS A 56 -5.42 -5.03 16.70
CA CYS A 56 -5.86 -6.33 17.20
C CYS A 56 -4.89 -7.43 16.76
N LEU A 57 -4.39 -8.22 17.70
CA LEU A 57 -3.52 -9.37 17.48
C LEU A 57 -4.07 -10.55 18.27
N GLU A 58 -4.24 -11.72 17.64
CA GLU A 58 -4.75 -12.94 18.31
C GLU A 58 -3.81 -14.14 18.07
N PRO A 59 -2.68 -14.25 18.80
CA PRO A 59 -1.63 -15.24 18.56
C PRO A 59 -2.12 -16.70 18.60
N GLU A 60 -3.05 -17.02 19.51
CA GLU A 60 -3.61 -18.39 19.61
C GLU A 60 -4.39 -18.78 18.35
N GLY A 61 -5.18 -17.85 17.81
CA GLY A 61 -5.91 -18.04 16.56
C GLY A 61 -4.97 -18.26 15.37
N VAL A 62 -3.89 -17.48 15.29
CA VAL A 62 -2.83 -17.61 14.28
C VAL A 62 -2.19 -19.00 14.34
N MET A 63 -1.77 -19.45 15.53
CA MET A 63 -1.15 -20.76 15.70
C MET A 63 -2.10 -21.92 15.44
N ALA A 64 -3.39 -21.78 15.76
CA ALA A 64 -4.40 -22.76 15.41
C ALA A 64 -4.61 -22.84 13.88
N ALA A 65 -4.60 -21.70 13.17
CA ALA A 65 -4.67 -21.67 11.71
C ALA A 65 -3.42 -22.28 11.06
N ALA A 66 -2.24 -22.03 11.62
CA ALA A 66 -0.98 -22.60 11.14
C ALA A 66 -0.97 -24.14 11.24
N ARG A 67 -1.43 -24.69 12.36
CA ARG A 67 -1.57 -26.16 12.50
C ARG A 67 -2.52 -26.76 11.46
N ARG A 68 -3.69 -26.13 11.22
CA ARG A 68 -4.61 -26.57 10.18
C ARG A 68 -3.99 -26.48 8.77
N ALA A 69 -3.16 -25.49 8.51
CA ALA A 69 -2.42 -25.40 7.24
C ALA A 69 -1.43 -26.56 7.05
N ASP A 70 -0.67 -26.91 8.11
CA ASP A 70 0.24 -28.06 8.07
C ASP A 70 -0.50 -29.39 7.88
N GLU A 71 -1.65 -29.57 8.57
CA GLU A 71 -2.54 -30.72 8.39
C GLU A 71 -3.09 -30.82 6.96
N HIS A 72 -3.50 -29.66 6.39
CA HIS A 72 -3.98 -29.60 5.01
C HIS A 72 -2.87 -30.02 4.01
N GLN A 73 -1.66 -29.52 4.19
CA GLN A 73 -0.50 -29.90 3.36
C GLN A 73 -0.18 -31.39 3.50
N ALA A 74 -0.17 -31.93 4.72
CA ALA A 74 0.07 -33.35 4.98
C ALA A 74 -0.99 -34.28 4.35
N SER A 75 -2.22 -33.78 4.13
CA SER A 75 -3.28 -34.56 3.43
C SER A 75 -3.03 -34.72 1.92
N GLY A 76 -2.06 -34.01 1.34
CA GLY A 76 -1.79 -33.98 -0.10
C GLY A 76 -2.81 -33.19 -0.92
N ALA A 77 -3.64 -32.39 -0.28
CA ALA A 77 -4.61 -31.53 -0.95
C ALA A 77 -3.89 -30.37 -1.71
N PRO A 78 -4.49 -29.84 -2.78
CA PRO A 78 -3.90 -28.71 -3.53
C PRO A 78 -3.67 -27.50 -2.64
N LEU A 79 -2.49 -26.88 -2.75
CA LEU A 79 -2.10 -25.71 -1.97
C LEU A 79 -2.41 -24.41 -2.71
N GLY A 80 -2.87 -23.40 -1.99
CA GLY A 80 -3.03 -22.06 -2.51
C GLY A 80 -1.70 -21.31 -2.63
N LEU A 81 -1.69 -20.21 -3.40
CA LEU A 81 -0.47 -19.44 -3.73
C LEU A 81 0.23 -18.82 -2.51
N LEU A 82 -0.48 -18.65 -1.40
CA LEU A 82 0.06 -18.12 -0.12
C LEU A 82 -0.13 -19.12 1.03
N HIS A 83 -0.18 -20.42 0.71
CA HIS A 83 -0.42 -21.45 1.72
C HIS A 83 0.58 -21.34 2.89
N GLY A 84 0.02 -21.20 4.11
CA GLY A 84 0.80 -21.12 5.35
C GLY A 84 1.52 -19.79 5.59
N VAL A 85 1.42 -18.81 4.67
CA VAL A 85 2.11 -17.52 4.81
C VAL A 85 1.37 -16.61 5.76
N PRO A 86 2.03 -16.08 6.83
CA PRO A 86 1.45 -15.06 7.69
C PRO A 86 1.31 -13.74 6.95
N VAL A 87 0.15 -13.09 7.06
CA VAL A 87 -0.14 -11.78 6.45
C VAL A 87 -0.84 -10.86 7.44
N SER A 88 -0.68 -9.56 7.30
CA SER A 88 -1.38 -8.56 8.10
C SER A 88 -2.42 -7.80 7.28
N ILE A 89 -3.43 -7.25 7.94
CA ILE A 89 -4.51 -6.53 7.28
C ILE A 89 -4.85 -5.25 8.07
N LYS A 90 -4.81 -4.12 7.36
CA LYS A 90 -5.22 -2.83 7.93
C LYS A 90 -6.61 -2.90 8.56
N ASP A 91 -6.80 -2.26 9.72
CA ASP A 91 -8.04 -2.36 10.47
C ASP A 91 -9.28 -1.74 9.80
N TRP A 92 -9.10 -1.00 8.72
CA TRP A 92 -10.21 -0.55 7.87
C TRP A 92 -10.75 -1.62 6.90
N ILE A 93 -10.17 -2.82 6.86
CA ILE A 93 -10.60 -3.94 6.01
C ILE A 93 -11.13 -5.04 6.93
N GLU A 94 -12.39 -5.38 6.80
CA GLU A 94 -13.07 -6.33 7.68
C GLU A 94 -12.53 -7.76 7.54
N VAL A 95 -12.28 -8.39 8.69
CA VAL A 95 -11.88 -9.80 8.78
C VAL A 95 -12.81 -10.50 9.76
N GLU A 96 -13.51 -11.53 9.29
CA GLU A 96 -14.47 -12.28 10.08
C GLU A 96 -13.86 -12.76 11.40
N GLY A 97 -14.58 -12.49 12.50
CA GLY A 97 -14.20 -12.91 13.85
C GLY A 97 -13.14 -12.06 14.55
N LEU A 98 -12.35 -11.22 13.84
CA LEU A 98 -11.42 -10.30 14.46
C LEU A 98 -12.10 -8.97 14.83
N VAL A 99 -11.62 -8.31 15.88
CA VAL A 99 -12.07 -6.94 16.16
C VAL A 99 -11.67 -6.04 15.01
N CYS A 100 -12.61 -5.24 14.52
CA CYS A 100 -12.43 -4.27 13.46
C CYS A 100 -13.03 -2.95 13.92
N ASP A 101 -12.35 -2.28 14.85
CA ASP A 101 -12.84 -1.02 15.42
C ASP A 101 -12.55 0.19 14.53
N ALA A 102 -11.62 0.05 13.62
CA ALA A 102 -11.18 1.09 12.70
C ALA A 102 -10.69 2.38 13.42
N GLY A 103 -10.45 2.32 14.71
CA GLY A 103 -10.08 3.43 15.58
C GLY A 103 -11.24 4.38 15.90
N PHE A 104 -12.51 4.01 15.67
CA PHE A 104 -13.67 4.85 15.88
C PHE A 104 -14.44 4.51 17.15
N GLU A 105 -14.97 5.57 17.82
CA GLU A 105 -15.86 5.42 18.97
C GLU A 105 -17.09 4.56 18.61
N GLY A 106 -17.45 3.66 19.52
CA GLY A 106 -18.61 2.77 19.35
C GLY A 106 -18.34 1.55 18.44
N ARG A 107 -17.08 1.32 18.01
CA ARG A 107 -16.70 0.12 17.28
C ARG A 107 -15.68 -0.77 18.01
N GLN A 108 -15.24 -0.43 19.20
CA GLN A 108 -14.14 -1.10 19.92
C GLN A 108 -14.35 -2.62 20.13
N THR A 109 -15.58 -3.08 20.06
CA THR A 109 -15.92 -4.51 20.18
C THR A 109 -16.53 -5.07 18.91
N PHE A 110 -16.58 -4.30 17.82
CA PHE A 110 -17.19 -4.76 16.59
C PHE A 110 -16.38 -5.88 15.94
N ARG A 111 -17.05 -7.01 15.71
CA ARG A 111 -16.49 -8.14 14.96
C ARG A 111 -17.36 -8.37 13.71
N PRO A 112 -16.78 -8.26 12.51
CA PRO A 112 -17.52 -8.55 11.28
C PRO A 112 -18.02 -9.99 11.26
N ALA A 113 -19.24 -10.20 10.75
CA ALA A 113 -19.81 -11.53 10.55
C ALA A 113 -19.33 -12.22 9.26
N ARG A 114 -18.54 -11.51 8.44
CA ARG A 114 -17.95 -12.01 7.19
C ARG A 114 -16.69 -11.23 6.85
N ASP A 115 -15.82 -11.86 6.08
CA ASP A 115 -14.64 -11.22 5.53
C ASP A 115 -14.98 -10.16 4.49
N ALA A 116 -14.15 -9.11 4.41
CA ALA A 116 -14.01 -8.33 3.18
C ALA A 116 -13.58 -9.25 2.03
N THR A 117 -13.99 -8.94 0.79
CA THR A 117 -13.65 -9.76 -0.38
C THR A 117 -12.16 -10.07 -0.48
N VAL A 118 -11.31 -9.07 -0.24
CA VAL A 118 -9.85 -9.23 -0.32
C VAL A 118 -9.30 -10.14 0.80
N ALA A 119 -9.87 -10.08 2.00
CA ALA A 119 -9.50 -10.95 3.11
C ALA A 119 -9.91 -12.41 2.85
N ALA A 120 -11.13 -12.62 2.35
CA ALA A 120 -11.61 -13.94 1.94
C ALA A 120 -10.72 -14.56 0.85
N ARG A 121 -10.29 -13.75 -0.14
CA ARG A 121 -9.41 -14.19 -1.23
C ARG A 121 -8.02 -14.57 -0.73
N LEU A 122 -7.42 -13.79 0.18
CA LEU A 122 -6.13 -14.15 0.78
C LEU A 122 -6.23 -15.45 1.61
N LYS A 123 -7.27 -15.59 2.45
CA LYS A 123 -7.53 -16.82 3.19
C LYS A 123 -7.78 -18.00 2.24
N GLY A 124 -8.54 -17.79 1.16
CA GLY A 124 -8.75 -18.80 0.11
C GLY A 124 -7.47 -19.21 -0.63
N ALA A 125 -6.50 -18.32 -0.72
CA ALA A 125 -5.15 -18.62 -1.22
C ALA A 125 -4.24 -19.29 -0.16
N GLY A 126 -4.77 -19.57 1.05
CA GLY A 126 -4.08 -20.25 2.13
C GLY A 126 -3.28 -19.35 3.07
N ALA A 127 -3.39 -18.02 2.93
CA ALA A 127 -2.72 -17.09 3.84
C ALA A 127 -3.33 -17.14 5.25
N ILE A 128 -2.49 -16.91 6.27
CA ILE A 128 -2.86 -16.88 7.68
C ILE A 128 -2.84 -15.43 8.16
N VAL A 129 -4.00 -14.89 8.55
CA VAL A 129 -4.12 -13.51 9.02
C VAL A 129 -3.57 -13.40 10.44
N LEU A 130 -2.50 -12.63 10.63
CA LEU A 130 -1.87 -12.35 11.93
C LEU A 130 -2.77 -11.50 12.82
N GLY A 131 -3.42 -10.50 12.24
CA GLY A 131 -4.24 -9.54 12.99
C GLY A 131 -4.54 -8.30 12.17
N LYS A 132 -5.03 -7.26 12.87
CA LYS A 132 -5.47 -5.98 12.29
C LYS A 132 -4.48 -4.89 12.70
N THR A 133 -3.94 -4.18 11.70
CA THR A 133 -2.94 -3.14 11.95
C THR A 133 -3.57 -1.77 12.18
N ALA A 134 -2.97 -1.00 13.07
CA ALA A 134 -3.44 0.32 13.49
C ALA A 134 -3.45 1.32 12.33
N VAL A 135 -4.44 2.20 12.36
CA VAL A 135 -4.63 3.27 11.39
C VAL A 135 -4.23 4.61 12.00
N ASN A 136 -3.41 5.38 11.29
CA ASN A 136 -3.08 6.75 11.67
C ASN A 136 -3.77 7.74 10.72
N ASP A 137 -4.98 8.15 11.08
CA ASP A 137 -5.75 9.18 10.39
C ASP A 137 -6.60 9.98 11.41
N GLY A 138 -5.99 10.27 12.57
CA GLY A 138 -6.63 10.99 13.67
C GLY A 138 -7.65 10.18 14.47
N GLN A 139 -7.60 8.84 14.42
CA GLN A 139 -8.46 7.98 15.22
C GLN A 139 -7.97 7.93 16.67
N PRO A 140 -8.84 8.28 17.65
CA PRO A 140 -8.41 8.37 19.05
C PRO A 140 -8.20 7.01 19.74
N PHE A 141 -8.74 5.93 19.19
CA PHE A 141 -8.72 4.61 19.82
C PHE A 141 -7.64 3.67 19.28
N HIS A 142 -6.88 4.11 18.25
CA HIS A 142 -5.71 3.37 17.82
C HIS A 142 -4.43 3.93 18.46
N PRO A 143 -3.45 3.08 18.77
CA PRO A 143 -2.14 3.55 19.15
C PRO A 143 -1.51 4.33 17.99
N GLN A 144 -0.58 5.25 18.32
CA GLN A 144 0.19 5.96 17.29
C GLN A 144 1.32 5.06 16.78
N PRO A 145 1.24 4.54 15.53
CA PRO A 145 2.35 3.78 14.98
C PRO A 145 3.62 4.61 14.84
N ARG A 146 4.76 3.95 15.02
CA ARG A 146 6.09 4.58 14.95
C ARG A 146 6.92 3.97 13.83
N ASN A 147 7.75 4.81 13.21
CA ASN A 147 8.61 4.38 12.12
C ASN A 147 9.77 3.53 12.67
N PRO A 148 9.95 2.27 12.21
CA PRO A 148 11.03 1.43 12.70
C PRO A 148 12.45 1.97 12.45
N HIS A 149 12.62 2.88 11.48
CA HIS A 149 13.92 3.50 11.20
C HIS A 149 14.26 4.63 12.17
N ASP A 150 13.26 5.31 12.73
CA ASP A 150 13.36 6.30 13.80
C ASP A 150 11.99 6.42 14.48
N LEU A 151 11.93 6.02 15.74
CA LEU A 151 10.68 5.98 16.51
C LEU A 151 10.03 7.35 16.74
N ASN A 152 10.73 8.45 16.46
CA ASN A 152 10.20 9.81 16.51
C ASN A 152 9.66 10.29 15.16
N ARG A 153 9.79 9.48 14.11
CA ARG A 153 9.32 9.79 12.76
C ARG A 153 7.99 9.07 12.46
N SER A 154 7.23 9.68 11.56
CA SER A 154 5.97 9.11 11.09
C SER A 154 6.24 7.92 10.16
N PRO A 155 5.58 6.77 10.33
CA PRO A 155 5.62 5.69 9.34
C PRO A 155 4.73 5.97 8.13
N GLY A 156 4.01 7.09 8.09
CA GLY A 156 3.22 7.52 6.94
C GLY A 156 1.77 7.86 7.27
N ALA A 157 0.90 7.64 6.29
CA ALA A 157 -0.52 7.96 6.34
C ALA A 157 -1.36 6.80 6.96
N SER A 158 -2.63 6.64 6.56
CA SER A 158 -3.55 5.75 7.29
C SER A 158 -3.17 4.27 7.32
N SER A 159 -2.27 3.75 6.45
CA SER A 159 -1.74 2.38 6.54
C SER A 159 -0.39 2.32 7.26
N SER A 160 -0.18 3.19 8.24
CA SER A 160 1.09 3.35 8.98
C SER A 160 1.44 2.13 9.83
N GLY A 161 0.48 1.51 10.52
CA GLY A 161 0.71 0.29 11.27
C GLY A 161 1.12 -0.87 10.38
N GLU A 162 0.48 -0.99 9.20
CA GLU A 162 0.85 -1.98 8.19
C GLU A 162 2.30 -1.83 7.74
N ALA A 163 2.68 -0.61 7.36
CA ALA A 163 4.02 -0.33 6.89
C ALA A 163 5.08 -0.49 8.01
N ALA A 164 4.78 -0.04 9.23
CA ALA A 164 5.68 -0.22 10.36
C ALA A 164 5.94 -1.69 10.66
N LEU A 165 4.90 -2.53 10.65
CA LEU A 165 5.00 -3.96 10.90
C LEU A 165 5.86 -4.67 9.85
N ILE A 166 5.59 -4.43 8.55
CA ILE A 166 6.32 -5.08 7.45
C ILE A 166 7.79 -4.63 7.42
N ALA A 167 8.05 -3.34 7.65
CA ALA A 167 9.41 -2.79 7.72
C ALA A 167 10.19 -3.33 8.92
N ALA A 168 9.51 -3.65 10.02
CA ALA A 168 10.09 -4.31 11.20
C ALA A 168 10.14 -5.85 11.08
N PHE A 169 9.84 -6.42 9.91
CA PHE A 169 9.88 -7.86 9.64
C PHE A 169 8.84 -8.70 10.41
N GLY A 170 7.79 -8.09 10.95
CA GLY A 170 6.71 -8.79 11.63
C GLY A 170 5.71 -9.47 10.67
N SER A 171 5.66 -9.04 9.41
CA SER A 171 4.87 -9.65 8.35
C SER A 171 5.62 -9.54 7.02
N PRO A 172 5.59 -10.53 6.13
CA PRO A 172 6.18 -10.42 4.78
C PRO A 172 5.31 -9.61 3.82
N LEU A 173 4.00 -9.58 4.01
CA LEU A 173 2.99 -9.00 3.13
C LEU A 173 1.80 -8.51 3.95
N GLY A 174 1.19 -7.41 3.53
CA GLY A 174 -0.05 -6.96 4.12
C GLY A 174 -0.92 -6.14 3.17
N LEU A 175 -2.18 -5.90 3.59
CA LEU A 175 -3.14 -5.10 2.84
C LEU A 175 -3.40 -3.75 3.52
N GLY A 176 -3.23 -2.69 2.74
CA GLY A 176 -3.62 -1.33 3.08
C GLY A 176 -4.75 -0.80 2.21
N SER A 177 -5.10 0.45 2.41
CA SER A 177 -5.98 1.20 1.51
C SER A 177 -5.41 2.59 1.21
N ASP A 178 -5.71 3.12 0.03
CA ASP A 178 -5.13 4.38 -0.47
C ASP A 178 -6.23 5.22 -1.11
N SER A 179 -6.52 6.39 -0.52
CA SER A 179 -7.44 7.39 -1.08
C SER A 179 -6.70 8.62 -1.60
N GLY A 180 -5.50 8.87 -1.10
CA GLY A 180 -4.68 10.02 -1.46
C GLY A 180 -3.19 9.73 -1.45
N GLY A 181 -2.78 8.51 -1.00
CA GLY A 181 -1.38 8.13 -0.81
C GLY A 181 -1.16 7.18 0.36
N SER A 182 -2.23 6.68 0.99
CA SER A 182 -2.12 5.95 2.26
C SER A 182 -1.55 4.52 2.16
N ILE A 183 -1.18 4.03 0.98
CA ILE A 183 -0.28 2.89 0.75
C ILE A 183 1.12 3.41 0.39
N ARG A 184 1.19 4.33 -0.57
CA ARG A 184 2.42 4.78 -1.20
C ARG A 184 3.31 5.60 -0.28
N ILE A 185 2.73 6.52 0.50
CA ILE A 185 3.46 7.33 1.48
C ILE A 185 4.03 6.48 2.61
N PRO A 186 3.27 5.57 3.26
CA PRO A 186 3.84 4.64 4.21
C PRO A 186 4.95 3.75 3.63
N ALA A 187 4.78 3.24 2.41
CA ALA A 187 5.83 2.48 1.73
C ALA A 187 7.12 3.31 1.55
N HIS A 188 6.98 4.56 1.09
CA HIS A 188 8.11 5.49 0.96
C HIS A 188 8.81 5.78 2.30
N HIS A 189 8.04 6.10 3.36
CA HIS A 189 8.60 6.46 4.66
C HIS A 189 9.29 5.30 5.38
N THR A 190 8.91 4.07 5.07
CA THR A 190 9.43 2.86 5.74
C THR A 190 10.32 1.99 4.86
N GLY A 191 10.58 2.41 3.61
CA GLY A 191 11.48 1.69 2.71
C GLY A 191 10.90 0.39 2.15
N LEU A 192 9.59 0.36 1.94
CA LEU A 192 8.84 -0.75 1.36
C LEU A 192 8.42 -0.47 -0.08
N ALA A 193 8.02 -1.52 -0.76
CA ALA A 193 7.20 -1.44 -1.96
C ALA A 193 5.71 -1.40 -1.58
N GLY A 194 4.92 -0.58 -2.29
CA GLY A 194 3.48 -0.47 -2.06
C GLY A 194 2.72 -0.21 -3.35
N LEU A 195 1.68 -0.97 -3.62
CA LEU A 195 0.86 -0.82 -4.83
C LEU A 195 -0.49 -0.20 -4.51
N LYS A 196 -0.77 0.94 -5.12
CA LYS A 196 -2.11 1.46 -5.34
C LYS A 196 -2.61 0.91 -6.69
N PRO A 197 -3.50 -0.09 -6.73
CA PRO A 197 -4.01 -0.63 -8.01
C PRO A 197 -4.79 0.41 -8.81
N THR A 198 -5.06 0.11 -10.07
CA THR A 198 -6.05 0.84 -10.87
C THR A 198 -7.38 0.91 -10.09
N HIS A 199 -8.01 2.08 -10.04
CA HIS A 199 -9.35 2.21 -9.46
C HIS A 199 -10.35 1.26 -10.16
N GLY A 200 -11.09 0.48 -9.39
CA GLY A 200 -11.98 -0.55 -9.91
C GLY A 200 -11.30 -1.88 -10.32
N ARG A 201 -10.00 -2.07 -9.98
CA ARG A 201 -9.29 -3.36 -10.15
C ARG A 201 -9.56 -4.33 -9.01
N VAL A 202 -9.62 -3.82 -7.79
CA VAL A 202 -9.80 -4.59 -6.54
C VAL A 202 -11.08 -4.13 -5.86
N PRO A 203 -11.96 -5.07 -5.42
CA PRO A 203 -13.17 -4.71 -4.69
C PRO A 203 -12.84 -4.03 -3.35
N VAL A 204 -13.63 -3.02 -3.00
CA VAL A 204 -13.60 -2.38 -1.68
C VAL A 204 -14.71 -2.90 -0.75
N THR A 205 -15.40 -3.97 -1.13
CA THR A 205 -16.41 -4.64 -0.32
C THR A 205 -15.84 -5.07 1.04
N GLY A 206 -16.45 -4.61 2.13
CA GLY A 206 -15.94 -4.83 3.49
C GLY A 206 -14.88 -3.84 3.94
N HIS A 207 -14.66 -2.72 3.22
CA HIS A 207 -13.86 -1.59 3.71
C HIS A 207 -14.70 -0.71 4.63
N PHE A 208 -14.12 -0.26 5.74
CA PHE A 208 -14.73 0.70 6.65
C PHE A 208 -13.84 1.95 6.78
N PRO A 209 -14.39 3.19 6.77
CA PRO A 209 -15.80 3.52 6.49
C PRO A 209 -16.26 2.98 5.14
N PRO A 210 -17.56 2.65 4.98
CA PRO A 210 -18.06 2.15 3.70
C PRO A 210 -17.86 3.21 2.62
N ILE A 211 -17.10 2.85 1.62
CA ILE A 211 -16.68 3.72 0.52
C ILE A 211 -17.08 3.02 -0.77
N GLY A 212 -17.59 3.78 -1.71
CA GLY A 212 -17.97 3.25 -3.02
C GLY A 212 -17.70 4.26 -4.12
N ALA A 213 -17.84 3.83 -5.36
CA ALA A 213 -17.52 4.62 -6.56
C ALA A 213 -18.13 6.04 -6.58
N LEU A 214 -19.34 6.22 -6.01
CA LEU A 214 -20.01 7.51 -5.97
C LEU A 214 -19.65 8.36 -4.73
N SER A 215 -19.23 7.73 -3.62
CA SER A 215 -18.91 8.43 -2.38
C SER A 215 -17.44 8.84 -2.31
N ASP A 216 -16.53 7.99 -2.70
CA ASP A 216 -15.11 8.28 -2.84
C ASP A 216 -14.47 7.40 -3.94
N PRO A 217 -14.47 7.86 -5.21
CA PRO A 217 -13.96 7.09 -6.33
C PRO A 217 -12.42 6.99 -6.36
N ARG A 218 -11.73 7.50 -5.34
CA ARG A 218 -10.26 7.45 -5.23
C ARG A 218 -9.77 6.26 -4.43
N THR A 219 -10.60 5.76 -3.49
CA THR A 219 -10.17 4.73 -2.54
C THR A 219 -10.02 3.38 -3.22
N VAL A 220 -8.87 2.77 -2.99
CA VAL A 220 -8.54 1.41 -3.41
C VAL A 220 -7.94 0.63 -2.25
N ILE A 221 -8.05 -0.70 -2.29
CA ILE A 221 -7.30 -1.61 -1.44
C ILE A 221 -6.12 -2.15 -2.25
N GLY A 222 -4.94 -2.24 -1.63
CA GLY A 222 -3.76 -2.77 -2.29
C GLY A 222 -2.70 -3.24 -1.30
N PRO A 223 -1.70 -4.00 -1.79
CA PRO A 223 -0.66 -4.61 -0.97
C PRO A 223 0.51 -3.68 -0.64
N LEU A 224 1.14 -3.95 0.52
CA LEU A 224 2.48 -3.50 0.90
C LEU A 224 3.36 -4.73 1.16
N ALA A 225 4.63 -4.67 0.75
CA ALA A 225 5.60 -5.73 0.95
C ALA A 225 7.03 -5.20 0.87
N ARG A 226 8.03 -6.02 1.25
CA ARG A 226 9.43 -5.67 1.07
C ARG A 226 9.95 -5.84 -0.37
N ARG A 227 9.15 -6.48 -1.24
CA ARG A 227 9.50 -6.83 -2.63
C ARG A 227 8.36 -6.48 -3.58
N VAL A 228 8.70 -5.96 -4.75
CA VAL A 228 7.73 -5.68 -5.81
C VAL A 228 7.04 -6.96 -6.31
N GLU A 229 7.75 -8.08 -6.34
CA GLU A 229 7.19 -9.37 -6.76
C GLU A 229 6.06 -9.87 -5.85
N ASP A 230 6.13 -9.60 -4.54
CA ASP A 230 5.07 -9.95 -3.59
C ASP A 230 3.82 -9.08 -3.79
N LEU A 231 3.97 -7.84 -4.26
CA LEU A 231 2.84 -6.99 -4.65
C LEU A 231 2.10 -7.58 -5.85
N ALA A 232 2.85 -8.08 -6.85
CA ALA A 232 2.28 -8.71 -8.03
C ALA A 232 1.53 -10.00 -7.67
N LEU A 233 2.11 -10.82 -6.79
CA LEU A 233 1.48 -12.03 -6.27
C LEU A 233 0.16 -11.69 -5.54
N ALA A 234 0.19 -10.74 -4.60
CA ALA A 234 -1.00 -10.33 -3.87
C ALA A 234 -2.09 -9.78 -4.81
N LEU A 235 -1.71 -8.91 -5.77
CA LEU A 235 -2.66 -8.37 -6.75
C LEU A 235 -3.33 -9.48 -7.56
N SER A 236 -2.60 -10.52 -7.97
CA SER A 236 -3.17 -11.66 -8.72
C SER A 236 -4.25 -12.41 -7.94
N ILE A 237 -4.20 -12.37 -6.61
CA ILE A 237 -5.16 -13.03 -5.71
C ILE A 237 -6.37 -12.14 -5.45
N ILE A 238 -6.14 -10.84 -5.18
CA ILE A 238 -7.21 -9.95 -4.70
C ILE A 238 -8.00 -9.25 -5.81
N ALA A 239 -7.47 -9.20 -7.05
CA ALA A 239 -8.09 -8.47 -8.17
C ALA A 239 -9.35 -9.18 -8.74
N GLY A 240 -10.17 -8.38 -9.43
CA GLY A 240 -11.34 -8.85 -10.19
C GLY A 240 -12.66 -8.76 -9.43
N PRO A 241 -13.78 -8.81 -10.17
CA PRO A 241 -15.14 -8.63 -9.65
C PRO A 241 -15.49 -9.62 -8.54
N ASP A 242 -16.32 -9.17 -7.59
CA ASP A 242 -16.90 -9.99 -6.52
C ASP A 242 -18.43 -10.07 -6.58
N GLY A 243 -19.04 -9.41 -7.58
CA GLY A 243 -20.50 -9.34 -7.73
C GLY A 243 -21.18 -8.41 -6.72
N GLN A 244 -20.43 -7.68 -5.89
CA GLN A 244 -20.95 -6.78 -4.86
C GLN A 244 -20.49 -5.33 -5.07
N ASP A 245 -19.24 -5.12 -5.48
CA ASP A 245 -18.71 -3.79 -5.78
C ASP A 245 -18.95 -3.44 -7.25
N PRO A 246 -19.90 -2.51 -7.54
CA PRO A 246 -20.24 -2.16 -8.93
C PRO A 246 -19.14 -1.36 -9.66
N ALA A 247 -18.12 -0.87 -8.93
CA ALA A 247 -17.01 -0.14 -9.55
C ALA A 247 -15.96 -1.08 -10.17
N VAL A 248 -16.00 -2.38 -9.84
CA VAL A 248 -14.97 -3.32 -10.30
C VAL A 248 -15.29 -3.87 -11.67
N ALA A 249 -14.40 -3.53 -12.63
CA ALA A 249 -14.53 -4.02 -14.00
C ALA A 249 -13.86 -5.41 -14.18
N PRO A 250 -14.42 -6.28 -15.04
CA PRO A 250 -13.82 -7.57 -15.39
C PRO A 250 -12.65 -7.39 -16.38
N ALA A 251 -11.72 -6.50 -16.05
CA ALA A 251 -10.57 -6.21 -16.89
C ALA A 251 -9.47 -7.26 -16.68
N PRO A 252 -8.87 -7.83 -17.73
CA PRO A 252 -7.75 -8.76 -17.62
C PRO A 252 -6.59 -8.13 -16.84
N LEU A 253 -5.90 -8.94 -16.04
CA LEU A 253 -4.64 -8.57 -15.40
C LEU A 253 -3.50 -9.14 -16.26
N GLY A 254 -2.65 -8.26 -16.80
CA GLY A 254 -1.45 -8.66 -17.51
C GLY A 254 -0.42 -9.29 -16.59
N ALA A 255 0.36 -10.24 -17.09
CA ALA A 255 1.46 -10.81 -16.31
C ALA A 255 2.68 -9.88 -16.34
N VAL A 256 3.22 -9.56 -15.18
CA VAL A 256 4.39 -8.66 -15.02
C VAL A 256 5.59 -9.14 -15.86
N ARG A 257 5.81 -10.47 -15.92
CA ARG A 257 6.91 -11.08 -16.69
C ARG A 257 6.79 -10.91 -18.21
N ASP A 258 5.57 -10.64 -18.71
CA ASP A 258 5.31 -10.53 -20.15
C ASP A 258 5.43 -9.08 -20.65
N VAL A 259 5.70 -8.14 -19.74
CA VAL A 259 5.90 -6.72 -20.10
C VAL A 259 7.27 -6.52 -20.72
N ALA A 260 7.28 -6.03 -21.96
CA ALA A 260 8.51 -5.70 -22.69
C ALA A 260 9.07 -4.34 -22.19
N VAL A 261 9.66 -4.33 -21.00
CA VAL A 261 10.09 -3.08 -20.33
C VAL A 261 11.07 -2.23 -21.14
N ARG A 262 11.91 -2.87 -22.00
CA ARG A 262 12.88 -2.14 -22.84
C ARG A 262 12.25 -1.32 -23.96
N THR A 263 11.00 -1.59 -24.31
CA THR A 263 10.24 -0.79 -25.29
C THR A 263 9.32 0.23 -24.62
N ALA A 264 9.26 0.24 -23.28
CA ALA A 264 8.44 1.17 -22.54
C ALA A 264 9.04 2.57 -22.58
N ARG A 265 8.17 3.57 -22.74
CA ARG A 265 8.50 5.00 -22.69
C ARG A 265 8.09 5.53 -21.32
N VAL A 266 9.04 6.00 -20.54
CA VAL A 266 8.81 6.48 -19.18
C VAL A 266 9.06 7.98 -19.10
N ALA A 267 8.03 8.76 -18.72
CA ALA A 267 8.18 10.16 -18.40
C ALA A 267 8.78 10.31 -16.99
N VAL A 268 9.90 11.01 -16.87
CA VAL A 268 10.48 11.38 -15.56
C VAL A 268 9.99 12.78 -15.22
N VAL A 269 9.15 12.89 -14.19
CA VAL A 269 8.46 14.13 -13.84
C VAL A 269 8.79 14.53 -12.40
N ASP A 270 9.47 15.65 -12.21
CA ASP A 270 9.78 16.22 -10.89
C ASP A 270 8.72 17.22 -10.41
N PHE A 271 7.74 17.53 -11.27
CA PHE A 271 6.64 18.48 -11.05
C PHE A 271 7.08 19.96 -10.83
N GLY A 272 8.26 20.35 -11.31
CA GLY A 272 8.74 21.72 -11.18
C GLY A 272 9.23 22.05 -9.76
N GLU A 273 9.79 21.07 -9.08
CA GLU A 273 10.55 21.22 -7.83
C GLU A 273 9.78 21.74 -6.60
N ARG A 274 8.45 21.72 -6.60
CA ARG A 274 7.67 22.26 -5.49
C ARG A 274 7.94 21.51 -4.19
N GLY A 275 8.82 22.08 -3.36
CA GLY A 275 9.12 21.57 -2.02
C GLY A 275 9.90 20.24 -1.96
N LEU A 276 10.44 19.76 -3.09
CA LEU A 276 11.31 18.58 -3.09
C LEU A 276 12.62 18.88 -2.37
N THR A 277 12.98 18.02 -1.40
CA THR A 277 14.32 18.03 -0.82
C THR A 277 15.35 17.55 -1.85
N GLU A 278 16.61 17.93 -1.66
CA GLU A 278 17.71 17.45 -2.49
C GLU A 278 17.81 15.92 -2.49
N ALA A 279 17.61 15.29 -1.33
CA ALA A 279 17.61 13.85 -1.19
C ALA A 279 16.49 13.17 -2.01
N ALA A 280 15.28 13.74 -2.05
CA ALA A 280 14.18 13.21 -2.87
C ALA A 280 14.45 13.39 -4.37
N ARG A 281 15.08 14.50 -4.76
CA ARG A 281 15.51 14.74 -6.14
C ARG A 281 16.60 13.75 -6.56
N ALA A 282 17.61 13.54 -5.72
CA ALA A 282 18.63 12.53 -5.95
C ALA A 282 18.07 11.13 -6.09
N ALA A 283 17.06 10.76 -5.27
CA ALA A 283 16.38 9.50 -5.38
C ALA A 283 15.65 9.34 -6.72
N LEU A 284 14.97 10.40 -7.21
CA LEU A 284 14.34 10.39 -8.54
C LEU A 284 15.37 10.20 -9.65
N GLY A 285 16.48 10.92 -9.59
CA GLY A 285 17.59 10.79 -10.55
C GLY A 285 18.18 9.38 -10.55
N ALA A 286 18.44 8.80 -9.37
CA ALA A 286 18.97 7.43 -9.26
C ALA A 286 18.01 6.39 -9.85
N ALA A 287 16.70 6.53 -9.67
CA ALA A 287 15.71 5.66 -10.27
C ALA A 287 15.65 5.81 -11.80
N ALA A 288 15.74 7.03 -12.32
CA ALA A 288 15.79 7.29 -13.76
C ALA A 288 17.05 6.67 -14.40
N GLU A 289 18.22 6.83 -13.78
CA GLU A 289 19.46 6.19 -14.25
C GLU A 289 19.40 4.65 -14.17
N ALA A 290 18.77 4.09 -13.13
CA ALA A 290 18.54 2.63 -13.05
C ALA A 290 17.69 2.11 -14.23
N LEU A 291 16.65 2.85 -14.63
CA LEU A 291 15.84 2.50 -15.81
C LEU A 291 16.67 2.61 -17.11
N LYS A 292 17.43 3.68 -17.29
CA LYS A 292 18.30 3.86 -18.47
C LYS A 292 19.36 2.75 -18.55
N ALA A 293 19.98 2.38 -17.44
CA ALA A 293 20.96 1.30 -17.37
C ALA A 293 20.34 -0.08 -17.77
N ALA A 294 19.06 -0.28 -17.50
CA ALA A 294 18.30 -1.45 -17.94
C ALA A 294 17.83 -1.37 -19.41
N GLY A 295 18.11 -0.26 -20.10
CA GLY A 295 17.73 -0.04 -21.51
C GLY A 295 16.28 0.45 -21.68
N VAL A 296 15.67 1.02 -20.64
CA VAL A 296 14.33 1.63 -20.70
C VAL A 296 14.46 3.08 -21.18
N ASP A 297 13.58 3.52 -22.08
CA ASP A 297 13.52 4.90 -22.55
C ASP A 297 12.90 5.82 -21.49
N ALA A 298 13.73 6.37 -20.60
CA ALA A 298 13.32 7.28 -19.53
C ALA A 298 13.75 8.71 -19.87
N ARG A 299 12.78 9.62 -20.06
CA ARG A 299 12.99 11.01 -20.48
C ARG A 299 12.31 11.99 -19.54
N GLU A 300 12.96 13.13 -19.31
CA GLU A 300 12.35 14.25 -18.60
C GLU A 300 11.10 14.75 -19.33
N ALA A 301 10.06 15.07 -18.58
CA ALA A 301 8.82 15.59 -19.09
C ALA A 301 8.13 16.51 -18.07
N GLU A 302 7.34 17.46 -18.55
CA GLU A 302 6.58 18.38 -17.71
C GLU A 302 5.11 17.93 -17.62
N LEU A 303 4.56 17.90 -16.40
CA LEU A 303 3.17 17.61 -16.14
C LEU A 303 2.64 18.48 -14.99
N PRO A 304 2.21 19.73 -15.26
CA PRO A 304 1.86 20.69 -14.21
C PRO A 304 0.45 20.46 -13.65
N ILE A 305 0.28 19.42 -12.83
CA ILE A 305 -1.02 18.99 -12.28
C ILE A 305 -1.09 19.00 -10.75
N LEU A 306 0.02 19.24 -10.02
CA LEU A 306 0.04 19.09 -8.56
C LEU A 306 -0.91 20.05 -7.86
N GLN A 307 -0.83 21.33 -8.16
CA GLN A 307 -1.62 22.36 -7.49
C GLN A 307 -3.12 22.13 -7.68
N GLU A 308 -3.55 21.82 -8.91
CA GLU A 308 -4.94 21.52 -9.19
C GLU A 308 -5.41 20.23 -8.51
N SER A 309 -4.54 19.21 -8.46
CA SER A 309 -4.83 17.97 -7.75
C SER A 309 -5.04 18.22 -6.25
N LEU A 310 -4.24 19.09 -5.64
CA LEU A 310 -4.40 19.49 -4.24
C LEU A 310 -5.74 20.20 -4.03
N GLU A 311 -6.05 21.22 -4.83
CA GLU A 311 -7.27 22.00 -4.72
C GLU A 311 -8.54 21.14 -4.89
N ILE A 312 -8.57 20.26 -5.89
CA ILE A 312 -9.69 19.31 -6.08
C ILE A 312 -9.81 18.39 -4.85
N THR A 313 -8.69 17.90 -4.34
CA THR A 313 -8.69 16.99 -3.18
C THR A 313 -9.16 17.69 -1.93
N GLU A 314 -8.69 18.89 -1.64
CA GLU A 314 -9.09 19.66 -0.44
C GLU A 314 -10.59 20.01 -0.48
N ALA A 315 -11.10 20.47 -1.62
CA ALA A 315 -12.52 20.71 -1.80
C ALA A 315 -13.34 19.43 -1.54
N TYR A 316 -12.86 18.28 -2.04
CA TYR A 316 -13.53 17.00 -1.88
C TYR A 316 -13.42 16.45 -0.45
N TRP A 317 -12.28 16.55 0.22
CA TRP A 317 -12.08 16.04 1.58
C TRP A 317 -12.79 16.85 2.66
N THR A 318 -12.93 18.16 2.47
CA THR A 318 -13.60 19.04 3.44
C THR A 318 -15.13 18.96 3.36
N ARG A 319 -15.68 18.41 2.27
CA ARG A 319 -17.13 18.29 2.11
C ARG A 319 -17.77 17.43 3.18
N LEU A 320 -18.97 17.82 3.58
CA LEU A 320 -19.79 17.03 4.50
C LEU A 320 -20.14 15.68 3.85
N TRP A 321 -19.80 14.61 4.53
CA TRP A 321 -20.24 13.30 4.09
C TRP A 321 -21.75 13.13 4.28
N SER A 322 -22.33 12.11 3.61
CA SER A 322 -23.74 11.79 3.76
C SER A 322 -24.11 11.61 5.23
N PHE A 323 -25.38 11.86 5.56
CA PHE A 323 -25.91 11.83 6.92
C PHE A 323 -25.51 10.59 7.74
N SER A 324 -25.43 9.42 7.08
CA SER A 324 -25.06 8.16 7.72
C SER A 324 -23.56 8.05 8.07
N LEU A 325 -22.71 8.79 7.37
CA LEU A 325 -21.24 8.72 7.55
C LEU A 325 -20.69 9.91 8.36
N HIS A 326 -21.47 10.97 8.55
CA HIS A 326 -21.04 12.17 9.29
C HIS A 326 -20.55 11.85 10.71
N ARG A 327 -21.19 10.91 11.40
CA ARG A 327 -20.78 10.48 12.74
C ARG A 327 -19.34 9.95 12.80
N TRP A 328 -18.81 9.44 11.68
CA TRP A 328 -17.45 8.91 11.58
C TRP A 328 -16.40 9.93 11.15
N ARG A 329 -16.87 11.09 10.63
CA ARG A 329 -16.02 12.20 10.18
C ARG A 329 -16.64 13.56 10.56
N PRO A 330 -16.87 13.83 11.87
CA PRO A 330 -17.59 15.01 12.33
C PRO A 330 -16.88 16.34 12.02
N HIS A 331 -15.55 16.30 11.81
CA HIS A 331 -14.76 17.48 11.43
C HIS A 331 -15.00 17.95 9.98
N ARG A 332 -15.66 17.16 9.16
CA ARG A 332 -15.99 17.51 7.78
C ARG A 332 -17.31 18.28 7.76
N THR A 333 -17.23 19.59 7.75
CA THR A 333 -18.37 20.50 7.90
C THR A 333 -18.67 21.35 6.68
N SER A 334 -17.78 21.38 5.68
CA SER A 334 -17.98 22.18 4.47
C SER A 334 -19.14 21.66 3.64
N ARG A 335 -20.11 22.54 3.34
CA ARG A 335 -21.24 22.27 2.46
C ARG A 335 -20.97 22.93 1.11
N LEU A 336 -20.75 22.13 0.08
CA LEU A 336 -20.73 22.62 -1.28
C LEU A 336 -22.17 22.85 -1.75
N SER A 337 -22.42 23.96 -2.45
CA SER A 337 -23.66 24.10 -3.24
C SER A 337 -23.68 23.06 -4.36
N ALA A 338 -24.83 22.82 -4.97
CA ALA A 338 -24.94 21.93 -6.11
C ALA A 338 -24.00 22.37 -7.25
N ASP A 339 -23.99 23.67 -7.55
CA ASP A 339 -23.15 24.25 -8.60
C ASP A 339 -21.65 24.08 -8.28
N ALA A 340 -21.23 24.32 -7.04
CA ALA A 340 -19.83 24.13 -6.62
C ALA A 340 -19.39 22.66 -6.66
N LEU A 341 -20.30 21.74 -6.35
CA LEU A 341 -20.05 20.31 -6.47
C LEU A 341 -19.90 19.91 -7.95
N GLU A 342 -20.80 20.37 -8.81
CA GLU A 342 -20.76 20.12 -10.25
C GLU A 342 -19.47 20.67 -10.87
N GLU A 343 -19.10 21.92 -10.57
CA GLU A 343 -17.84 22.51 -11.04
C GLU A 343 -16.62 21.69 -10.59
N SER A 344 -16.63 21.21 -9.32
CA SER A 344 -15.55 20.35 -8.81
C SER A 344 -15.45 19.03 -9.57
N ILE A 345 -16.60 18.41 -9.94
CA ILE A 345 -16.64 17.18 -10.74
C ILE A 345 -16.09 17.43 -12.14
N PHE A 346 -16.53 18.49 -12.84
CA PHE A 346 -16.01 18.85 -14.15
C PHE A 346 -14.53 19.19 -14.15
N ARG A 347 -14.07 19.88 -13.12
CA ARG A 347 -12.64 20.18 -12.94
C ARG A 347 -11.83 18.91 -12.77
N TRP A 348 -12.33 17.96 -11.98
CA TRP A 348 -11.71 16.65 -11.79
C TRP A 348 -11.67 15.85 -13.10
N GLU A 349 -12.76 15.83 -13.86
CA GLU A 349 -12.82 15.16 -15.17
C GLU A 349 -11.82 15.79 -16.17
N ARG A 350 -11.70 17.11 -16.20
CA ARG A 350 -10.70 17.81 -17.05
C ARG A 350 -9.26 17.37 -16.67
N LEU A 351 -8.98 17.22 -15.38
CA LEU A 351 -7.68 16.72 -14.90
C LEU A 351 -7.44 15.28 -15.40
N GLN A 352 -8.43 14.41 -15.28
CA GLN A 352 -8.32 13.03 -15.79
C GLN A 352 -8.00 13.00 -17.28
N ARG A 353 -8.76 13.75 -18.09
CA ARG A 353 -8.54 13.84 -19.55
C ARG A 353 -7.14 14.37 -19.90
N ARG A 354 -6.61 15.31 -19.15
CA ARG A 354 -5.26 15.85 -19.35
C ARG A 354 -4.18 14.80 -19.10
N VAL A 355 -4.31 14.02 -18.03
CA VAL A 355 -3.37 12.95 -17.74
C VAL A 355 -3.49 11.80 -18.74
N GLU A 356 -4.71 11.43 -19.16
CA GLU A 356 -4.90 10.43 -20.22
C GLU A 356 -4.28 10.90 -21.56
N ALA A 357 -4.41 12.18 -21.92
CA ALA A 357 -3.76 12.74 -23.10
C ALA A 357 -2.23 12.69 -23.00
N PHE A 358 -1.66 13.08 -21.86
CA PHE A 358 -0.23 12.98 -21.61
C PHE A 358 0.28 11.53 -21.73
N MET A 359 -0.47 10.58 -21.24
CA MET A 359 -0.13 9.16 -21.29
C MET A 359 -0.25 8.52 -22.69
N GLN A 360 -0.69 9.26 -23.75
CA GLN A 360 -0.61 8.76 -25.13
C GLN A 360 0.84 8.61 -25.59
N ASP A 361 1.74 9.44 -25.09
CA ASP A 361 3.16 9.43 -25.43
C ASP A 361 4.01 8.55 -24.53
N TYR A 362 3.49 8.13 -23.36
CA TYR A 362 4.22 7.39 -22.34
C TYR A 362 3.45 6.18 -21.85
N ASP A 363 4.17 5.13 -21.46
CA ASP A 363 3.60 3.93 -20.85
C ASP A 363 3.57 4.02 -19.32
N ALA A 364 4.47 4.83 -18.74
CA ALA A 364 4.49 5.13 -17.32
C ALA A 364 5.07 6.52 -17.03
N ILE A 365 4.79 6.99 -15.81
CA ILE A 365 5.36 8.19 -15.19
C ILE A 365 6.19 7.75 -14.00
N LEU A 366 7.46 8.13 -13.95
CA LEU A 366 8.33 8.04 -12.78
C LEU A 366 8.37 9.41 -12.10
N CYS A 367 8.01 9.48 -10.83
CA CYS A 367 7.99 10.74 -10.10
C CYS A 367 8.21 10.54 -8.58
N PRO A 368 8.41 11.61 -7.80
CA PRO A 368 8.51 11.51 -6.35
C PRO A 368 7.26 10.92 -5.71
N THR A 369 7.41 10.17 -4.61
CA THR A 369 6.28 9.73 -3.79
C THR A 369 5.93 10.76 -2.72
N ALA A 370 6.93 11.42 -2.15
CA ALA A 370 6.80 12.48 -1.15
C ALA A 370 7.91 13.53 -1.34
N ALA A 371 7.76 14.68 -0.70
CA ALA A 371 8.70 15.79 -0.80
C ALA A 371 10.09 15.47 -0.22
N GLY A 372 10.18 14.53 0.70
CA GLY A 372 11.42 14.17 1.40
C GLY A 372 11.23 12.95 2.29
N PRO A 373 12.19 12.66 3.18
CA PRO A 373 12.10 11.53 4.10
C PRO A 373 10.96 11.68 5.11
N ALA A 374 10.71 10.64 5.89
CA ALA A 374 9.68 10.61 6.92
C ALA A 374 9.76 11.84 7.86
N PRO A 375 8.69 12.64 8.02
CA PRO A 375 8.66 13.77 8.94
C PRO A 375 8.55 13.29 10.40
N ALA A 376 8.80 14.19 11.35
CA ALA A 376 8.43 13.96 12.74
C ALA A 376 6.91 13.65 12.86
N ILE A 377 6.55 12.91 13.90
CA ILE A 377 5.13 12.57 14.15
C ILE A 377 4.33 13.84 14.37
N ARG A 378 3.36 14.09 13.52
CA ARG A 378 2.42 15.21 13.56
C ARG A 378 1.16 14.88 12.74
N PRO A 379 0.06 15.61 12.90
CA PRO A 379 -1.07 15.51 11.97
C PRO A 379 -0.63 15.77 10.52
N LEU A 380 -1.13 14.95 9.59
CA LEU A 380 -0.87 15.11 8.17
C LEU A 380 -1.78 16.19 7.56
N THR A 381 -1.28 16.89 6.56
CA THR A 381 -1.98 17.91 5.78
C THR A 381 -2.09 17.50 4.33
N GLY A 382 -2.87 18.20 3.52
CA GLY A 382 -2.94 17.96 2.06
C GLY A 382 -1.57 18.00 1.37
N ALA A 383 -0.65 18.84 1.85
CA ALA A 383 0.70 18.97 1.32
C ALA A 383 1.54 17.68 1.46
N ASP A 384 1.30 16.88 2.50
CA ASP A 384 2.00 15.60 2.70
C ASP A 384 1.64 14.57 1.61
N PHE A 385 0.51 14.74 0.94
CA PHE A 385 0.00 13.88 -0.12
C PHE A 385 0.23 14.43 -1.53
N LEU A 386 0.83 15.60 -1.66
CA LEU A 386 0.88 16.38 -2.89
C LEU A 386 1.26 15.54 -4.12
N PHE A 387 2.31 14.73 -4.03
CA PHE A 387 2.83 13.93 -5.14
C PHE A 387 2.01 12.68 -5.45
N THR A 388 1.21 12.21 -4.51
CA THR A 388 0.37 11.00 -4.67
C THR A 388 -1.05 11.31 -5.13
N LEU A 389 -1.55 12.54 -4.89
CA LEU A 389 -2.91 12.97 -5.21
C LEU A 389 -3.27 12.82 -6.71
N PRO A 390 -2.40 13.18 -7.67
CA PRO A 390 -2.75 13.08 -9.08
C PRO A 390 -3.26 11.69 -9.47
N PHE A 391 -2.55 10.64 -9.06
CA PHE A 391 -2.89 9.26 -9.43
C PHE A 391 -4.02 8.67 -8.60
N SER A 392 -4.36 9.27 -7.46
CA SER A 392 -5.60 8.98 -6.74
C SER A 392 -6.81 9.53 -7.49
N LEU A 393 -6.72 10.78 -7.96
CA LEU A 393 -7.79 11.46 -8.71
C LEU A 393 -8.01 10.87 -10.09
N THR A 394 -6.95 10.46 -10.77
CA THR A 394 -7.02 10.01 -12.16
C THR A 394 -7.14 8.49 -12.28
N GLY A 395 -6.99 7.76 -11.17
CA GLY A 395 -7.28 6.33 -11.09
C GLY A 395 -6.20 5.41 -11.67
N GLN A 396 -5.04 5.93 -12.11
CA GLN A 396 -3.92 5.11 -12.57
C GLN A 396 -3.40 4.19 -11.47
N PRO A 397 -2.89 2.99 -11.80
CA PRO A 397 -2.09 2.20 -10.88
C PRO A 397 -0.79 2.93 -10.58
N ALA A 398 -0.32 2.88 -9.32
CA ALA A 398 0.94 3.48 -8.92
C ALA A 398 1.66 2.60 -7.88
N VAL A 399 2.93 2.31 -8.14
CA VAL A 399 3.82 1.52 -7.28
C VAL A 399 4.84 2.43 -6.65
N ALA A 400 4.82 2.57 -5.33
CA ALA A 400 5.95 3.13 -4.59
C ALA A 400 7.05 2.07 -4.50
N VAL A 401 8.29 2.44 -4.77
CA VAL A 401 9.45 1.56 -4.70
C VAL A 401 10.61 2.26 -3.97
N PRO A 402 11.30 1.59 -3.02
CA PRO A 402 12.41 2.19 -2.29
C PRO A 402 13.64 2.33 -3.20
N VAL A 403 14.30 3.47 -3.13
CA VAL A 403 15.46 3.79 -3.95
C VAL A 403 16.73 3.93 -3.11
N GLY A 404 16.67 4.67 -2.01
CA GLY A 404 17.85 4.98 -1.22
C GLY A 404 17.51 5.42 0.20
N ARG A 405 18.44 6.17 0.78
CA ARG A 405 18.31 6.79 2.11
C ARG A 405 18.75 8.24 2.09
N SER A 406 18.16 9.06 2.97
CA SER A 406 18.65 10.41 3.25
C SER A 406 19.95 10.36 4.04
N GLU A 407 20.60 11.51 4.22
CA GLU A 407 21.79 11.65 5.09
C GLU A 407 21.53 11.23 6.53
N GLU A 408 20.28 11.38 7.01
CA GLU A 408 19.82 10.91 8.32
C GLU A 408 19.59 9.39 8.38
N GLY A 409 19.79 8.65 7.28
CA GLY A 409 19.55 7.21 7.17
C GLY A 409 18.10 6.81 6.96
N LEU A 410 17.18 7.77 6.78
CA LEU A 410 15.76 7.50 6.56
C LEU A 410 15.51 7.05 5.11
N PRO A 411 14.59 6.09 4.88
CA PRO A 411 14.26 5.63 3.55
C PRO A 411 13.74 6.74 2.63
N LEU A 412 14.05 6.59 1.34
CA LEU A 412 13.52 7.38 0.25
C LEU A 412 13.06 6.46 -0.88
N GLY A 413 11.98 6.80 -1.53
CA GLY A 413 11.45 6.08 -2.66
C GLY A 413 10.88 7.01 -3.71
N VAL A 414 10.55 6.42 -4.85
CA VAL A 414 9.83 7.06 -5.95
C VAL A 414 8.54 6.30 -6.21
N GLN A 415 7.66 6.84 -7.05
CA GLN A 415 6.51 6.07 -7.54
C GLN A 415 6.52 5.97 -9.06
N VAL A 416 6.05 4.83 -9.55
CA VAL A 416 5.82 4.53 -10.95
C VAL A 416 4.32 4.43 -11.18
N ALA A 417 3.74 5.36 -11.92
CA ALA A 417 2.34 5.32 -12.31
C ALA A 417 2.23 4.91 -13.79
N ALA A 418 1.40 3.91 -14.10
CA ALA A 418 1.17 3.48 -15.48
C ALA A 418 -0.22 3.88 -15.97
N ARG A 419 -0.52 3.62 -17.25
CA ARG A 419 -1.87 3.81 -17.81
C ARG A 419 -2.88 3.01 -17.01
N ARG A 420 -4.10 3.49 -16.95
CA ARG A 420 -5.18 2.73 -16.30
C ARG A 420 -5.28 1.31 -16.88
N TRP A 421 -5.51 0.35 -15.99
CA TRP A 421 -5.56 -1.09 -16.30
C TRP A 421 -4.23 -1.74 -16.68
N ARG A 422 -3.12 -0.98 -16.63
CA ARG A 422 -1.77 -1.50 -16.85
C ARG A 422 -0.99 -1.57 -15.54
N ASP A 423 -1.60 -2.19 -14.54
CA ASP A 423 -0.96 -2.50 -13.25
C ASP A 423 0.31 -3.37 -13.44
N ASP A 424 0.29 -4.24 -14.46
CA ASP A 424 1.42 -5.04 -14.90
C ASP A 424 2.63 -4.18 -15.30
N VAL A 425 2.41 -3.09 -16.05
CA VAL A 425 3.48 -2.17 -16.47
C VAL A 425 4.05 -1.41 -15.28
N ALA A 426 3.21 -0.89 -14.39
CA ALA A 426 3.67 -0.20 -13.19
C ALA A 426 4.56 -1.09 -12.33
N LEU A 427 4.13 -2.34 -12.11
CA LEU A 427 4.89 -3.35 -11.36
C LEU A 427 6.19 -3.76 -12.08
N ALA A 428 6.15 -3.96 -13.40
CA ALA A 428 7.33 -4.37 -14.16
C ALA A 428 8.43 -3.30 -14.13
N ILE A 429 8.06 -2.03 -14.32
CA ILE A 429 9.01 -0.91 -14.27
C ILE A 429 9.54 -0.70 -12.85
N ALA A 430 8.68 -0.78 -11.82
CA ALA A 430 9.11 -0.72 -10.43
C ALA A 430 10.07 -1.86 -10.07
N LYS A 431 9.84 -3.07 -10.61
CA LYS A 431 10.74 -4.21 -10.41
C LYS A 431 12.10 -3.97 -11.05
N VAL A 432 12.17 -3.38 -12.24
CA VAL A 432 13.45 -3.01 -12.86
C VAL A 432 14.24 -2.06 -11.96
N ILE A 433 13.59 -1.04 -11.40
CA ILE A 433 14.24 -0.10 -10.46
C ILE A 433 14.75 -0.87 -9.22
N GLU A 434 13.90 -1.72 -8.62
CA GLU A 434 14.28 -2.54 -7.47
C GLU A 434 15.50 -3.41 -7.75
N ASP A 435 15.51 -4.14 -8.86
CA ASP A 435 16.56 -5.09 -9.22
C ASP A 435 17.90 -4.37 -9.50
N GLN A 436 17.89 -3.28 -10.28
CA GLN A 436 19.08 -2.50 -10.60
C GLN A 436 19.73 -1.90 -9.35
N LEU A 437 18.92 -1.33 -8.45
CA LEU A 437 19.45 -0.71 -7.24
C LEU A 437 19.92 -1.71 -6.18
N ARG A 438 19.43 -2.97 -6.25
CA ARG A 438 19.92 -4.06 -5.39
C ARG A 438 21.21 -4.66 -5.87
N ALA A 439 21.36 -4.81 -7.18
CA ALA A 439 22.60 -5.31 -7.78
C ALA A 439 23.82 -4.40 -7.51
N ASN A 440 23.55 -3.12 -7.20
CA ASN A 440 24.56 -2.10 -6.93
C ASN A 440 24.85 -1.88 -5.41
N ARG A 441 24.20 -2.64 -4.52
CA ARG A 441 24.44 -2.63 -3.05
C ARG A 441 25.27 -3.82 -2.62
#